data_99cd7e3a804979a79a957ed35b79f186
#
_entry.id   99cd7e3a804979a79a957ed35b79f186
#
_cell.length_a   1.000
_cell.length_b   1.000
_cell.length_c   1.000
_cell.angle_alpha   90.00
_cell.angle_beta   90.00
_cell.angle_gamma   90.00
#
_symmetry.space_group_name_H-M   'P 1'
#
loop_
_entity.id
_entity.type
_entity.pdbx_description
1 polymer ?
#
loop_
_entity_poly.entity_id
_entity_poly.type
_entity_poly.pdbx_seq_one_letter_code
_entity_poly.pdbx_strand_id
1 'polypeptide(L)'
;MVYNSYLKIMKKLFYSLIMLVAMSLTFVACDGGNTPGGDKPGKVESNCEFFAGQYSVDETGKAMYVFEFATNGLDIANGTGTGEYFVLMMYAQPGSDGFPIAKTYNHISFEELAYMEEWDECVIGGAPVSQSQIIGTFVYNIENDQATDVLLSLDGNVTIEGNQTNGTIKATIDFESAVTGDIITKEYIYSGAINIEEQAAAPAARAARAFELNK
;
A
#
# COMPACT_ATOMS: atom_id res chain seq x y z
N MET A 1 6.95 29.35 -13.93
CA MET A 1 7.62 28.69 -12.78
C MET A 1 6.90 27.40 -12.38
N VAL A 2 5.58 27.35 -12.39
CA VAL A 2 4.73 26.20 -12.03
C VAL A 2 4.99 24.96 -12.90
N TYR A 3 5.22 25.12 -14.20
CA TYR A 3 5.42 24.03 -15.16
C TYR A 3 6.67 23.16 -14.89
N ASN A 4 7.74 23.75 -14.38
CA ASN A 4 8.98 23.03 -14.05
C ASN A 4 8.86 22.18 -12.77
N SER A 5 8.02 22.61 -11.81
CA SER A 5 7.73 21.83 -10.61
C SER A 5 6.88 20.60 -10.95
N TYR A 6 5.84 20.77 -11.78
CA TYR A 6 5.04 19.65 -12.30
C TYR A 6 5.89 18.60 -13.02
N LEU A 7 6.84 19.05 -13.84
CA LEU A 7 7.72 18.14 -14.58
C LEU A 7 8.71 17.38 -13.67
N LYS A 8 9.18 18.03 -12.60
CA LYS A 8 10.04 17.38 -11.57
C LYS A 8 9.29 16.35 -10.74
N ILE A 9 8.06 16.66 -10.36
CA ILE A 9 7.19 15.78 -9.57
C ILE A 9 6.73 14.61 -10.43
N MET A 10 6.27 14.89 -11.65
CA MET A 10 5.95 13.85 -12.63
C MET A 10 7.15 12.93 -12.88
N LYS A 11 8.38 13.44 -12.92
CA LYS A 11 9.58 12.62 -13.03
C LYS A 11 9.82 11.76 -11.78
N LYS A 12 9.72 12.34 -10.57
CA LYS A 12 9.87 11.58 -9.32
C LYS A 12 8.80 10.50 -9.21
N LEU A 13 7.55 10.84 -9.51
CA LEU A 13 6.42 9.90 -9.54
C LEU A 13 6.53 8.90 -10.70
N PHE A 14 6.99 9.32 -11.86
CA PHE A 14 7.20 8.43 -13.00
C PHE A 14 8.30 7.41 -12.73
N TYR A 15 9.38 7.80 -12.05
CA TYR A 15 10.44 6.88 -11.64
C TYR A 15 9.98 5.93 -10.53
N SER A 16 9.19 6.37 -9.55
CA SER A 16 8.60 5.49 -8.54
C SER A 16 7.44 4.65 -9.08
N LEU A 17 6.62 5.20 -9.98
CA LEU A 17 5.50 4.48 -10.62
C LEU A 17 5.97 3.40 -11.59
N ILE A 18 7.08 3.64 -12.31
CA ILE A 18 7.72 2.63 -13.17
C ILE A 18 8.25 1.45 -12.33
N MET A 19 8.59 1.68 -11.06
CA MET A 19 8.98 0.62 -10.13
C MET A 19 7.80 -0.26 -9.67
N LEU A 20 6.61 0.30 -9.55
CA LEU A 20 5.42 -0.39 -9.01
C LEU A 20 4.82 -1.45 -9.93
N VAL A 21 5.24 -1.48 -11.20
CA VAL A 21 4.62 -2.31 -12.24
C VAL A 21 5.35 -3.65 -12.46
N ALA A 22 6.30 -4.03 -11.58
CA ALA A 22 7.23 -5.12 -11.90
C ALA A 22 7.22 -6.32 -10.96
N MET A 23 6.09 -6.80 -10.47
CA MET A 23 6.06 -8.09 -9.77
C MET A 23 5.65 -9.25 -10.67
N SER A 24 6.61 -10.10 -10.97
CA SER A 24 6.36 -11.50 -11.33
C SER A 24 6.58 -12.35 -10.08
N LEU A 25 5.51 -13.00 -9.65
CA LEU A 25 5.42 -13.95 -8.57
C LEU A 25 6.42 -15.09 -8.74
N THR A 26 7.39 -15.19 -7.84
CA THR A 26 7.97 -16.46 -7.47
C THR A 26 7.33 -16.86 -6.14
N PHE A 27 6.39 -17.80 -6.19
CA PHE A 27 5.78 -18.35 -5.00
C PHE A 27 6.83 -19.14 -4.23
N VAL A 28 7.11 -18.72 -3.01
CA VAL A 28 7.54 -19.63 -1.96
C VAL A 28 6.34 -19.78 -1.04
N ALA A 29 5.66 -20.91 -1.17
CA ALA A 29 4.64 -21.32 -0.23
C ALA A 29 5.32 -21.57 1.12
N CYS A 30 5.20 -20.64 2.06
CA CYS A 30 5.49 -20.91 3.46
C CYS A 30 4.25 -21.53 4.07
N ASP A 31 4.32 -22.84 4.29
CA ASP A 31 3.38 -23.64 5.04
C ASP A 31 3.26 -23.07 6.47
N GLY A 32 2.15 -22.39 6.73
CA GLY A 32 1.82 -21.81 8.03
C GLY A 32 1.34 -22.87 9.00
N GLY A 33 2.27 -23.56 9.67
CA GLY A 33 1.97 -24.51 10.72
C GLY A 33 1.18 -23.89 11.87
N ASN A 34 -0.06 -24.28 12.01
CA ASN A 34 -0.92 -24.03 13.15
C ASN A 34 -0.29 -24.66 14.41
N THR A 35 0.24 -23.86 15.31
CA THR A 35 0.63 -24.30 16.67
C THR A 35 -0.41 -23.76 17.66
N PRO A 36 -1.19 -24.62 18.32
CA PRO A 36 -2.10 -24.16 19.36
C PRO A 36 -1.33 -24.00 20.67
N GLY A 37 -1.48 -22.84 21.29
CA GLY A 37 -1.21 -22.73 22.71
C GLY A 37 -0.35 -21.57 23.16
N GLY A 38 -0.94 -20.68 23.89
CA GLY A 38 -0.28 -19.74 24.79
C GLY A 38 -0.85 -18.34 24.72
N ASP A 39 -1.81 -18.04 25.59
CA ASP A 39 -2.26 -16.67 25.87
C ASP A 39 -1.07 -15.78 26.20
N LYS A 40 -0.63 -14.96 25.24
CA LYS A 40 0.26 -13.82 25.50
C LYS A 40 -0.60 -12.58 25.61
N PRO A 41 -0.42 -11.77 26.67
CA PRO A 41 -1.17 -10.51 26.78
C PRO A 41 -0.75 -9.58 25.63
N GLY A 42 -1.70 -9.12 24.84
CA GLY A 42 -1.55 -8.03 23.90
C GLY A 42 -1.47 -8.36 22.42
N LYS A 43 -1.93 -9.53 21.97
CA LYS A 43 -2.03 -9.77 20.53
C LYS A 43 -3.14 -8.88 19.95
N VAL A 44 -2.74 -7.89 19.17
CA VAL A 44 -3.68 -7.08 18.38
C VAL A 44 -4.33 -8.01 17.36
N GLU A 45 -5.65 -8.06 17.36
CA GLU A 45 -6.41 -8.92 16.45
C GLU A 45 -6.34 -8.31 15.04
N SER A 46 -5.78 -9.07 14.09
CA SER A 46 -5.70 -8.64 12.70
C SER A 46 -7.04 -8.87 11.99
N ASN A 47 -7.49 -7.89 11.20
CA ASN A 47 -8.67 -7.99 10.36
C ASN A 47 -8.36 -8.13 8.87
N CYS A 48 -7.08 -8.18 8.52
CA CYS A 48 -6.58 -8.44 7.18
C CYS A 48 -5.32 -9.31 7.24
N GLU A 49 -4.95 -9.88 6.11
CA GLU A 49 -3.73 -10.65 5.90
C GLU A 49 -2.75 -9.84 5.06
N PHE A 50 -1.47 -9.90 5.42
CA PHE A 50 -0.40 -9.30 4.62
C PHE A 50 -0.11 -10.21 3.42
N PHE A 51 -0.14 -9.63 2.23
CA PHE A 51 0.09 -10.36 0.99
C PHE A 51 1.48 -10.11 0.42
N ALA A 52 1.87 -8.84 0.26
CA ALA A 52 3.15 -8.46 -0.30
C ALA A 52 3.59 -7.09 0.20
N GLY A 53 4.88 -6.82 0.11
CA GLY A 53 5.45 -5.51 0.41
C GLY A 53 6.73 -5.28 -0.36
N GLN A 54 6.93 -4.03 -0.75
CA GLN A 54 8.15 -3.59 -1.40
C GLN A 54 8.50 -2.16 -1.01
N TYR A 55 9.77 -1.82 -1.14
CA TYR A 55 10.22 -0.46 -0.96
C TYR A 55 11.37 -0.12 -1.91
N SER A 56 11.54 1.17 -2.15
CA SER A 56 12.63 1.70 -2.98
C SER A 56 13.18 2.95 -2.35
N VAL A 57 14.46 2.93 -2.03
CA VAL A 57 15.18 4.06 -1.42
C VAL A 57 15.54 5.09 -2.48
N ASP A 58 15.27 6.36 -2.20
CA ASP A 58 15.66 7.48 -3.04
C ASP A 58 17.02 8.09 -2.64
N GLU A 59 17.42 9.12 -3.36
CA GLU A 59 18.69 9.84 -3.11
C GLU A 59 18.74 10.58 -1.77
N THR A 60 17.60 10.77 -1.09
CA THR A 60 17.52 11.39 0.25
C THR A 60 17.69 10.38 1.37
N GLY A 61 17.72 9.08 1.05
CA GLY A 61 17.75 7.99 2.00
C GLY A 61 16.38 7.63 2.58
N LYS A 62 15.31 8.30 2.17
CA LYS A 62 13.93 7.88 2.46
C LYS A 62 13.46 6.90 1.39
N ALA A 63 12.39 6.20 1.67
CA ALA A 63 11.88 5.16 0.79
C ALA A 63 10.38 5.28 0.55
N MET A 64 10.00 4.95 -0.68
CA MET A 64 8.62 4.70 -1.06
C MET A 64 8.30 3.24 -0.72
N TYR A 65 7.30 3.05 0.12
CA TYR A 65 6.78 1.75 0.50
C TYR A 65 5.44 1.49 -0.15
N VAL A 66 5.23 0.24 -0.54
CA VAL A 66 3.92 -0.27 -0.97
C VAL A 66 3.66 -1.56 -0.21
N PHE A 67 2.58 -1.60 0.54
CA PHE A 67 2.09 -2.78 1.24
C PHE A 67 0.75 -3.19 0.66
N GLU A 68 0.56 -4.49 0.51
CA GLU A 68 -0.64 -5.09 -0.04
C GLU A 68 -1.27 -6.02 0.99
N PHE A 69 -2.55 -5.82 1.26
CA PHE A 69 -3.32 -6.59 2.23
C PHE A 69 -4.61 -7.11 1.59
N ALA A 70 -5.11 -8.20 2.13
CA ALA A 70 -6.39 -8.77 1.76
C ALA A 70 -7.25 -9.02 3.00
N THR A 71 -8.55 -8.77 2.92
CA THR A 71 -9.49 -9.26 3.91
C THR A 71 -9.85 -10.72 3.65
N ASN A 72 -10.35 -11.42 4.69
CA ASN A 72 -10.74 -12.81 4.58
C ASN A 72 -11.74 -13.04 3.44
N GLY A 73 -11.50 -14.08 2.66
CA GLY A 73 -12.35 -14.47 1.53
C GLY A 73 -11.81 -14.06 0.15
N LEU A 74 -10.74 -13.26 0.12
CA LEU A 74 -10.06 -12.86 -1.11
C LEU A 74 -8.72 -13.60 -1.26
N ASP A 75 -8.58 -14.34 -2.35
CA ASP A 75 -7.32 -14.95 -2.79
C ASP A 75 -6.66 -14.07 -3.86
N ILE A 76 -5.77 -13.18 -3.42
CA ILE A 76 -5.08 -12.26 -4.33
C ILE A 76 -4.17 -13.05 -5.29
N ALA A 77 -3.57 -14.14 -4.83
CA ALA A 77 -2.64 -14.93 -5.63
C ALA A 77 -3.30 -15.50 -6.89
N ASN A 78 -4.56 -15.93 -6.77
CA ASN A 78 -5.35 -16.47 -7.87
C ASN A 78 -6.30 -15.42 -8.47
N GLY A 79 -6.46 -14.26 -7.85
CA GLY A 79 -7.38 -13.20 -8.25
C GLY A 79 -8.84 -13.63 -8.12
N THR A 80 -9.18 -14.41 -7.06
CA THR A 80 -10.52 -14.98 -6.86
C THR A 80 -11.05 -14.66 -5.47
N GLY A 81 -12.38 -14.69 -5.33
CA GLY A 81 -13.07 -14.53 -4.06
C GLY A 81 -13.87 -13.25 -3.93
N THR A 82 -14.24 -12.97 -2.69
CA THR A 82 -14.98 -11.76 -2.29
C THR A 82 -14.31 -11.18 -1.07
N GLY A 83 -14.02 -9.87 -1.10
CA GLY A 83 -13.34 -9.18 -0.02
C GLY A 83 -12.76 -7.84 -0.46
N GLU A 84 -11.85 -7.33 0.33
CA GLU A 84 -11.16 -6.06 0.07
C GLU A 84 -9.68 -6.29 -0.18
N TYR A 85 -9.18 -5.71 -1.24
CA TYR A 85 -7.75 -5.60 -1.52
C TYR A 85 -7.29 -4.19 -1.20
N PHE A 86 -6.55 -4.05 -0.10
CA PHE A 86 -6.06 -2.77 0.40
C PHE A 86 -4.60 -2.58 0.02
N VAL A 87 -4.32 -1.50 -0.69
CA VAL A 87 -2.97 -1.04 -1.02
C VAL A 87 -2.65 0.19 -0.18
N LEU A 88 -1.59 0.10 0.60
CA LEU A 88 -1.06 1.20 1.39
C LEU A 88 0.25 1.69 0.78
N MET A 89 0.28 2.93 0.34
CA MET A 89 1.48 3.60 -0.15
C MET A 89 1.96 4.65 0.84
N MET A 90 3.25 4.57 1.21
CA MET A 90 3.85 5.45 2.21
C MET A 90 5.21 5.95 1.74
N TYR A 91 5.58 7.15 2.20
CA TYR A 91 6.93 7.67 2.10
C TYR A 91 7.52 7.79 3.51
N ALA A 92 8.58 7.06 3.79
CA ALA A 92 9.10 6.92 5.14
C ALA A 92 10.61 6.67 5.17
N GLN A 93 11.24 6.96 6.30
CA GLN A 93 12.62 6.58 6.57
C GLN A 93 12.68 5.07 6.82
N PRO A 94 13.53 4.30 6.11
CA PRO A 94 13.76 2.89 6.42
C PRO A 94 14.52 2.73 7.73
N GLY A 95 14.10 1.75 8.53
CA GLY A 95 14.85 1.24 9.67
C GLY A 95 16.01 0.35 9.23
N SER A 96 16.73 -0.20 10.20
CA SER A 96 17.93 -1.02 9.93
C SER A 96 17.65 -2.34 9.20
N ASP A 97 16.42 -2.82 9.23
CA ASP A 97 15.95 -4.02 8.52
C ASP A 97 15.15 -3.69 7.24
N GLY A 98 15.12 -2.41 6.86
CA GLY A 98 14.33 -1.92 5.72
C GLY A 98 12.88 -1.63 6.04
N PHE A 99 12.35 -2.04 7.20
CA PHE A 99 10.99 -1.71 7.63
C PHE A 99 10.87 -0.23 8.00
N PRO A 100 9.71 0.45 7.76
CA PRO A 100 9.57 1.85 8.14
C PRO A 100 9.80 2.07 9.64
N ILE A 101 10.44 3.19 10.03
CA ILE A 101 10.60 3.51 11.44
C ILE A 101 9.24 3.58 12.15
N ALA A 102 9.21 3.05 13.39
CA ALA A 102 8.00 2.97 14.21
C ALA A 102 7.52 4.38 14.61
N LYS A 103 6.40 4.81 14.04
CA LYS A 103 5.67 6.03 14.38
C LYS A 103 4.31 6.08 13.72
N THR A 104 3.54 7.14 13.97
CA THR A 104 2.33 7.44 13.22
C THR A 104 2.65 8.35 12.04
N TYR A 105 2.18 7.97 10.85
CA TYR A 105 2.29 8.69 9.60
C TYR A 105 0.93 9.28 9.24
N ASN A 106 0.89 10.58 9.00
CA ASN A 106 -0.33 11.25 8.59
C ASN A 106 -0.52 11.16 7.08
N HIS A 107 -1.76 11.16 6.67
CA HIS A 107 -2.14 11.21 5.27
C HIS A 107 -1.83 12.59 4.66
N ILE A 108 -1.34 12.58 3.42
CA ILE A 108 -1.19 13.77 2.59
C ILE A 108 -1.82 13.46 1.24
N SER A 109 -2.70 14.32 0.77
CA SER A 109 -3.34 14.11 -0.53
C SER A 109 -2.32 14.13 -1.67
N PHE A 110 -2.61 13.40 -2.71
CA PHE A 110 -1.74 13.36 -3.89
C PHE A 110 -1.52 14.74 -4.52
N GLU A 111 -2.55 15.60 -4.44
CA GLU A 111 -2.46 16.97 -4.93
C GLU A 111 -1.50 17.82 -4.09
N GLU A 112 -1.55 17.72 -2.77
CA GLU A 112 -0.64 18.44 -1.86
C GLU A 112 0.81 18.04 -2.09
N LEU A 113 1.09 16.73 -2.25
CA LEU A 113 2.43 16.24 -2.57
C LEU A 113 2.98 16.86 -3.84
N ALA A 114 2.12 17.15 -4.84
CA ALA A 114 2.52 17.76 -6.09
C ALA A 114 3.11 19.18 -5.92
N TYR A 115 2.75 19.89 -4.86
CA TYR A 115 3.23 21.24 -4.58
C TYR A 115 4.39 21.31 -3.58
N MET A 116 4.76 20.19 -2.95
CA MET A 116 5.88 20.14 -2.01
C MET A 116 7.22 20.11 -2.75
N GLU A 117 8.17 20.93 -2.33
CA GLU A 117 9.54 20.90 -2.85
C GLU A 117 10.29 19.65 -2.35
N GLU A 118 10.10 19.32 -1.09
CA GLU A 118 10.60 18.09 -0.45
C GLU A 118 9.42 17.37 0.23
N TRP A 119 9.38 16.06 0.11
CA TRP A 119 8.33 15.28 0.74
C TRP A 119 8.67 14.96 2.19
N ASP A 120 7.72 15.26 3.06
CA ASP A 120 7.72 14.74 4.41
C ASP A 120 7.28 13.28 4.43
N GLU A 121 7.62 12.58 5.50
CA GLU A 121 7.19 11.20 5.70
C GLU A 121 5.68 11.14 5.94
N CYS A 122 4.96 10.41 5.10
CA CYS A 122 3.50 10.42 5.06
C CYS A 122 2.90 9.13 4.49
N VAL A 123 1.60 9.01 4.64
CA VAL A 123 0.74 8.13 3.84
C VAL A 123 0.31 8.91 2.60
N ILE A 124 0.47 8.33 1.44
CA ILE A 124 0.18 8.99 0.16
C ILE A 124 -1.27 8.77 -0.22
N GLY A 125 -2.00 9.85 -0.44
CA GLY A 125 -3.39 9.85 -0.86
C GLY A 125 -3.64 9.15 -2.18
N GLY A 126 -4.78 8.49 -2.28
CA GLY A 126 -5.20 7.79 -3.50
C GLY A 126 -5.61 8.75 -4.60
N ALA A 127 -5.11 8.54 -5.82
CA ALA A 127 -5.52 9.33 -6.97
C ALA A 127 -5.58 8.51 -8.27
N PRO A 128 -6.57 8.72 -9.14
CA PRO A 128 -6.57 8.12 -10.46
C PRO A 128 -5.55 8.83 -11.35
N VAL A 129 -4.64 8.08 -11.96
CA VAL A 129 -3.67 8.59 -12.94
C VAL A 129 -4.19 8.43 -14.36
N SER A 130 -4.98 7.40 -14.60
CA SER A 130 -5.67 7.11 -15.85
C SER A 130 -6.95 6.31 -15.57
N GLN A 131 -7.68 5.94 -16.61
CA GLN A 131 -8.89 5.12 -16.48
C GLN A 131 -8.64 3.74 -15.85
N SER A 132 -7.40 3.26 -15.88
CA SER A 132 -7.00 1.92 -15.40
C SER A 132 -5.86 1.92 -14.40
N GLN A 133 -5.40 3.09 -13.96
CA GLN A 133 -4.26 3.20 -13.04
C GLN A 133 -4.60 4.12 -11.88
N ILE A 134 -4.40 3.59 -10.68
CA ILE A 134 -4.52 4.31 -9.42
C ILE A 134 -3.14 4.34 -8.77
N ILE A 135 -2.79 5.44 -8.15
CA ILE A 135 -1.58 5.62 -7.36
C ILE A 135 -1.97 6.00 -5.93
N GLY A 136 -1.08 5.76 -4.99
CA GLY A 136 -1.31 6.10 -3.58
C GLY A 136 -2.02 4.98 -2.83
N THR A 137 -2.72 5.34 -1.78
CA THR A 137 -3.44 4.42 -0.90
C THR A 137 -4.89 4.27 -1.37
N PHE A 138 -5.32 3.04 -1.59
CA PHE A 138 -6.67 2.74 -2.10
C PHE A 138 -7.13 1.35 -1.70
N VAL A 139 -8.42 1.08 -1.89
CA VAL A 139 -9.04 -0.24 -1.68
C VAL A 139 -9.84 -0.62 -2.92
N TYR A 140 -9.67 -1.86 -3.39
CA TYR A 140 -10.65 -2.49 -4.30
C TYR A 140 -11.64 -3.31 -3.48
N ASN A 141 -12.91 -3.02 -3.64
CA ASN A 141 -13.99 -3.91 -3.22
C ASN A 141 -14.19 -4.96 -4.32
N ILE A 142 -14.03 -6.23 -3.96
CA ILE A 142 -14.10 -7.36 -4.91
C ILE A 142 -15.26 -8.27 -4.51
N GLU A 143 -16.15 -8.54 -5.46
CA GLU A 143 -17.27 -9.46 -5.29
C GLU A 143 -17.27 -10.46 -6.46
N ASN A 144 -17.24 -11.76 -6.12
CA ASN A 144 -17.25 -12.84 -7.11
C ASN A 144 -16.18 -12.63 -8.21
N ASP A 145 -14.95 -12.41 -7.78
CA ASP A 145 -13.76 -12.25 -8.64
C ASP A 145 -13.73 -10.96 -9.46
N GLN A 146 -14.63 -10.01 -9.20
CA GLN A 146 -14.70 -8.74 -9.93
C GLN A 146 -14.61 -7.54 -8.98
N ALA A 147 -13.85 -6.54 -9.38
CA ALA A 147 -13.84 -5.26 -8.68
C ALA A 147 -15.18 -4.55 -8.91
N THR A 148 -15.90 -4.27 -7.83
CA THR A 148 -17.20 -3.59 -7.85
C THR A 148 -17.11 -2.13 -7.50
N ASP A 149 -16.06 -1.73 -6.75
CA ASP A 149 -15.80 -0.36 -6.39
C ASP A 149 -14.31 -0.14 -6.13
N VAL A 150 -13.90 1.11 -6.23
CA VAL A 150 -12.59 1.59 -5.82
C VAL A 150 -12.77 2.70 -4.81
N LEU A 151 -12.13 2.55 -3.67
CA LEU A 151 -12.14 3.55 -2.62
C LEU A 151 -10.78 4.26 -2.62
N LEU A 152 -10.76 5.57 -2.83
CA LEU A 152 -9.55 6.39 -2.84
C LEU A 152 -9.38 7.05 -1.47
N SER A 153 -8.19 6.95 -0.87
CA SER A 153 -7.96 7.56 0.45
C SER A 153 -7.95 9.08 0.37
N LEU A 154 -8.66 9.72 1.32
CA LEU A 154 -8.79 11.17 1.43
C LEU A 154 -8.05 11.75 2.63
N ASP A 155 -8.10 11.06 3.77
CA ASP A 155 -7.54 11.51 5.05
C ASP A 155 -7.28 10.32 5.97
N GLY A 156 -6.59 10.54 7.10
CA GLY A 156 -6.36 9.53 8.10
C GLY A 156 -4.90 9.40 8.52
N ASN A 157 -4.60 8.26 9.11
CA ASN A 157 -3.24 7.96 9.56
C ASN A 157 -2.93 6.47 9.58
N VAL A 158 -1.64 6.16 9.61
CA VAL A 158 -1.12 4.81 9.75
C VAL A 158 -0.08 4.79 10.85
N THR A 159 -0.25 3.91 11.82
CA THR A 159 0.73 3.66 12.88
C THR A 159 1.52 2.39 12.55
N ILE A 160 2.84 2.52 12.50
CA ILE A 160 3.79 1.43 12.31
C ILE A 160 4.46 1.15 13.65
N GLU A 161 4.53 -0.13 14.02
CA GLU A 161 5.22 -0.62 15.22
C GLU A 161 6.03 -1.87 14.88
N GLY A 162 7.14 -2.11 15.61
CA GLY A 162 7.93 -3.33 15.48
C GLY A 162 8.96 -3.30 14.35
N ASN A 163 9.10 -4.43 13.66
CA ASN A 163 10.09 -4.68 12.59
C ASN A 163 9.54 -5.72 11.61
N GLN A 164 10.31 -6.10 10.57
CA GLN A 164 9.85 -7.09 9.58
C GLN A 164 9.41 -8.43 10.17
N THR A 165 10.00 -8.88 11.27
CA THR A 165 9.66 -10.18 11.89
C THR A 165 8.38 -10.13 12.72
N ASN A 166 8.15 -9.00 13.41
CA ASN A 166 7.00 -8.79 14.29
C ASN A 166 6.50 -7.37 14.12
N GLY A 167 6.04 -7.06 12.91
CA GLY A 167 5.50 -5.75 12.58
C GLY A 167 4.02 -5.65 12.92
N THR A 168 3.59 -4.44 13.22
CA THR A 168 2.18 -4.10 13.31
C THR A 168 1.93 -2.86 12.47
N ILE A 169 0.91 -2.94 11.63
CA ILE A 169 0.40 -1.83 10.82
C ILE A 169 -1.05 -1.61 11.21
N LYS A 170 -1.37 -0.40 11.68
CA LYS A 170 -2.74 0.02 12.00
C LYS A 170 -3.07 1.23 11.15
N ALA A 171 -4.00 1.08 10.23
CA ALA A 171 -4.47 2.14 9.36
C ALA A 171 -5.90 2.54 9.72
N THR A 172 -6.14 3.83 9.96
CA THR A 172 -7.48 4.39 10.09
C THR A 172 -7.58 5.48 9.04
N ILE A 173 -8.35 5.23 7.99
CA ILE A 173 -8.35 6.04 6.77
C ILE A 173 -9.79 6.28 6.32
N ASP A 174 -10.05 7.53 5.93
CA ASP A 174 -11.26 7.93 5.25
C ASP A 174 -11.07 7.76 3.74
N PHE A 175 -11.98 7.05 3.12
CA PHE A 175 -11.99 6.76 1.71
C PHE A 175 -13.22 7.32 1.02
N GLU A 176 -13.09 7.78 -0.20
CA GLU A 176 -14.18 8.12 -1.10
C GLU A 176 -14.42 7.00 -2.11
N SER A 177 -15.66 6.54 -2.21
CA SER A 177 -16.09 5.59 -3.24
C SER A 177 -16.07 6.26 -4.63
N ALA A 178 -15.35 5.67 -5.56
CA ALA A 178 -15.35 6.16 -6.96
C ALA A 178 -16.70 5.94 -7.67
N VAL A 179 -17.54 5.04 -7.16
CA VAL A 179 -18.86 4.72 -7.72
C VAL A 179 -19.95 5.61 -7.16
N THR A 180 -19.99 5.79 -5.83
CA THR A 180 -21.09 6.51 -5.15
C THR A 180 -20.72 7.92 -4.70
N GLY A 181 -19.43 8.21 -4.52
CA GLY A 181 -18.94 9.44 -3.89
C GLY A 181 -19.11 9.49 -2.38
N ASP A 182 -19.51 8.38 -1.75
CA ASP A 182 -19.67 8.32 -0.31
C ASP A 182 -18.31 8.25 0.38
N ILE A 183 -18.19 8.92 1.53
CA ILE A 183 -17.00 8.83 2.39
C ILE A 183 -17.22 7.77 3.45
N ILE A 184 -16.27 6.83 3.55
CA ILE A 184 -16.32 5.67 4.43
C ILE A 184 -15.00 5.59 5.20
N THR A 185 -15.06 5.63 6.54
CA THR A 185 -13.89 5.36 7.39
C THR A 185 -13.68 3.86 7.49
N LYS A 186 -12.45 3.39 7.20
CA LYS A 186 -12.05 1.98 7.36
C LYS A 186 -10.86 1.85 8.28
N GLU A 187 -10.85 0.74 9.01
CA GLU A 187 -9.73 0.33 9.86
C GLU A 187 -9.15 -0.99 9.37
N TYR A 188 -7.84 -0.98 9.10
CA TYR A 188 -7.06 -2.18 8.77
C TYR A 188 -5.99 -2.40 9.81
N ILE A 189 -5.96 -3.60 10.37
CA ILE A 189 -4.99 -3.98 11.39
C ILE A 189 -4.34 -5.27 10.95
N TYR A 190 -3.04 -5.23 10.83
CA TYR A 190 -2.21 -6.41 10.64
C TYR A 190 -1.14 -6.50 11.72
N SER A 191 -0.88 -7.70 12.23
CA SER A 191 0.20 -7.96 13.18
C SER A 191 0.82 -9.33 12.90
N GLY A 192 2.11 -9.32 12.54
CA GLY A 192 2.82 -10.52 12.16
C GLY A 192 4.13 -10.24 11.43
N ALA A 193 4.63 -11.22 10.70
CA ALA A 193 5.78 -11.03 9.83
C ALA A 193 5.38 -10.22 8.59
N ILE A 194 6.15 -9.19 8.28
CA ILE A 194 5.95 -8.29 7.13
C ILE A 194 7.22 -8.33 6.29
N ASN A 195 7.35 -9.36 5.46
CA ASN A 195 8.50 -9.50 4.58
C ASN A 195 8.38 -8.53 3.41
N ILE A 196 9.28 -7.55 3.35
CA ILE A 196 9.32 -6.56 2.27
C ILE A 196 10.60 -6.70 1.46
N GLU A 197 10.49 -6.48 0.17
CA GLU A 197 11.63 -6.56 -0.75
C GLU A 197 12.11 -5.16 -1.12
N GLU A 198 13.43 -4.95 -1.04
CA GLU A 198 14.04 -3.75 -1.59
C GLU A 198 14.11 -3.86 -3.11
N GLN A 199 13.48 -2.92 -3.79
CA GLN A 199 13.55 -2.82 -5.24
C GLN A 199 14.77 -1.96 -5.61
N ALA A 200 15.74 -2.54 -6.29
CA ALA A 200 16.83 -1.76 -6.88
C ALA A 200 16.23 -0.73 -7.86
N ALA A 201 16.76 0.50 -7.85
CA ALA A 201 16.33 1.57 -8.74
C ALA A 201 16.18 1.05 -10.19
N ALA A 202 14.99 1.07 -10.70
CA ALA A 202 14.43 0.21 -11.72
C ALA A 202 15.21 0.05 -13.02
N PRO A 203 15.21 -1.17 -13.59
CA PRO A 203 14.96 -1.32 -15.01
C PRO A 203 13.45 -1.27 -15.28
N ALA A 204 13.09 -0.62 -16.37
CA ALA A 204 11.74 -0.31 -16.77
C ALA A 204 10.73 -1.45 -16.66
N ALA A 205 9.57 -1.11 -16.14
CA ALA A 205 8.24 -1.67 -16.41
C ALA A 205 8.03 -3.19 -16.30
N ARG A 206 7.32 -3.58 -15.25
CA ARG A 206 6.42 -4.73 -15.28
C ARG A 206 5.03 -4.28 -14.82
N ALA A 207 4.05 -4.65 -15.62
CA ALA A 207 2.67 -4.22 -15.43
C ALA A 207 2.04 -4.83 -14.18
N ALA A 208 1.47 -4.00 -13.31
CA ALA A 208 0.51 -4.45 -12.33
C ALA A 208 -0.56 -5.26 -13.06
N ARG A 209 -0.95 -6.41 -12.51
CA ARG A 209 -2.17 -7.07 -12.96
C ARG A 209 -3.32 -6.12 -12.61
N ALA A 210 -3.75 -5.35 -13.59
CA ALA A 210 -5.00 -4.64 -13.50
C ALA A 210 -6.08 -5.70 -13.35
N PHE A 211 -6.81 -5.69 -12.24
CA PHE A 211 -8.15 -6.24 -12.25
C PHE A 211 -8.87 -5.44 -13.34
N GLU A 212 -9.21 -6.09 -14.46
CA GLU A 212 -9.94 -5.41 -15.52
C GLU A 212 -11.31 -5.02 -14.96
N LEU A 213 -11.53 -3.72 -14.83
CA LEU A 213 -12.87 -3.18 -14.63
C LEU A 213 -13.64 -3.47 -15.92
N ASN A 214 -14.38 -4.58 -15.92
CA ASN A 214 -15.28 -4.87 -17.01
C ASN A 214 -16.38 -3.79 -17.05
N LYS A 215 -16.42 -3.07 -18.19
CA LYS A 215 -17.49 -2.13 -18.54
C LYS A 215 -18.79 -2.84 -18.79
#